data_2a2257d37b040092d3929d3a5e0a413e
#
_entry.id   2a2257d37b040092d3929d3a5e0a413e
#
_cell.length_a   1.000
_cell.length_b   1.000
_cell.length_c   1.000
_cell.angle_alpha   90.00
_cell.angle_beta   90.00
_cell.angle_gamma   90.00
#
_symmetry.space_group_name_H-M   'P 1'
#
loop_
_entity.id
_entity.type
_entity.pdbx_description
1 polymer ?
#
loop_
_entity_poly.entity_id
_entity_poly.type
_entity_poly.pdbx_seq_one_letter_code
_entity_poly.pdbx_strand_id
1 'polypeptide(L)'
;MPYANLGVVDNKGFEATLEYTQQLGKKCFLTVRGNFSWNEDKIIENDDPRVQYPWMEKRGTNVNGRWGWIAEGLFTSEEEIMDHAKQFGEGHPGQISKVGDIKYKDLNGDGKIDEDDRTRVGRGNRPELTYGLNLNCAWNGFDSVSYTHLRA
;
A
#
# COMPACT_ATOMS: atom_id res chain seq x y z
N MET A 1 -21.62 -24.06 7.80
CA MET A 1 -21.69 -22.85 8.64
C MET A 1 -22.62 -21.85 7.96
N PRO A 2 -23.53 -21.19 8.63
CA PRO A 2 -24.35 -20.16 8.04
C PRO A 2 -23.45 -18.95 7.69
N TYR A 3 -23.71 -18.33 6.55
CA TYR A 3 -23.08 -17.07 6.19
C TYR A 3 -23.70 -15.95 7.03
N ALA A 4 -22.87 -15.18 7.71
CA ALA A 4 -23.28 -14.01 8.47
C ALA A 4 -22.46 -12.77 8.02
N ASN A 5 -23.09 -11.61 8.07
CA ASN A 5 -22.42 -10.35 7.72
C ASN A 5 -21.91 -9.70 9.00
N LEU A 6 -20.67 -10.01 9.37
CA LEU A 6 -20.07 -9.65 10.67
C LEU A 6 -18.99 -8.57 10.56
N GLY A 7 -18.70 -8.09 9.35
CA GLY A 7 -17.70 -7.06 9.11
C GLY A 7 -18.31 -5.69 8.83
N VAL A 8 -17.70 -4.63 9.37
CA VAL A 8 -18.04 -3.23 9.10
C VAL A 8 -16.79 -2.53 8.56
N VAL A 9 -16.93 -1.94 7.38
CA VAL A 9 -15.88 -1.14 6.72
C VAL A 9 -16.42 0.25 6.47
N ASP A 10 -15.68 1.26 6.89
CA ASP A 10 -15.92 2.65 6.54
C ASP A 10 -15.11 3.00 5.29
N ASN A 11 -15.73 3.67 4.34
CA ASN A 11 -15.08 4.14 3.12
C ASN A 11 -15.48 5.59 2.89
N LYS A 12 -14.49 6.47 2.77
CA LYS A 12 -14.70 7.87 2.51
C LYS A 12 -13.76 8.35 1.42
N GLY A 13 -14.25 9.26 0.58
CA GLY A 13 -13.48 9.77 -0.53
C GLY A 13 -13.98 11.12 -1.01
N PHE A 14 -13.16 11.73 -1.83
CA PHE A 14 -13.41 12.99 -2.48
C PHE A 14 -12.85 12.95 -3.90
N GLU A 15 -13.67 13.39 -4.86
CA GLU A 15 -13.28 13.51 -6.26
C GLU A 15 -13.53 14.92 -6.75
N ALA A 16 -12.61 15.45 -7.54
CA ALA A 16 -12.73 16.74 -8.19
C ALA A 16 -12.23 16.67 -9.62
N THR A 17 -12.95 17.32 -10.51
CA THR A 17 -12.53 17.54 -11.90
C THR A 17 -12.68 19.00 -12.22
N LEU A 18 -11.62 19.59 -12.75
CA LEU A 18 -11.60 20.96 -13.26
C LEU A 18 -11.25 20.93 -14.73
N GLU A 19 -12.07 21.58 -15.55
CA GLU A 19 -11.82 21.73 -16.98
C GLU A 19 -11.87 23.21 -17.34
N TYR A 20 -10.86 23.64 -18.07
CA TYR A 20 -10.78 24.98 -18.60
C TYR A 20 -10.52 24.92 -20.10
N THR A 21 -11.37 25.56 -20.89
CA THR A 21 -11.23 25.66 -22.34
C THR A 21 -11.14 27.13 -22.75
N GLN A 22 -10.11 27.45 -23.49
CA GLN A 22 -9.86 28.79 -24.00
C GLN A 22 -9.62 28.78 -25.52
N GLN A 23 -10.31 29.64 -26.23
CA GLN A 23 -10.00 29.93 -27.60
C GLN A 23 -8.91 31.03 -27.65
N LEU A 24 -7.74 30.67 -28.20
CA LEU A 24 -6.61 31.56 -28.38
C LEU A 24 -6.56 32.04 -29.86
N GLY A 25 -7.33 33.09 -30.16
CA GLY A 25 -7.44 33.60 -31.52
C GLY A 25 -8.45 32.82 -32.39
N LYS A 26 -8.33 32.96 -33.72
CA LYS A 26 -9.34 32.41 -34.67
C LYS A 26 -9.23 30.91 -34.92
N LYS A 27 -8.06 30.30 -34.66
CA LYS A 27 -7.76 28.92 -35.09
C LYS A 27 -7.04 28.09 -34.02
N CYS A 28 -6.96 28.58 -32.79
CA CYS A 28 -6.29 27.88 -31.70
C CYS A 28 -7.24 27.69 -30.54
N PHE A 29 -7.35 26.45 -30.07
CA PHE A 29 -8.15 26.06 -28.90
C PHE A 29 -7.24 25.32 -27.94
N LEU A 30 -7.28 25.70 -26.68
CA LEU A 30 -6.57 25.05 -25.59
C LEU A 30 -7.58 24.55 -24.57
N THR A 31 -7.52 23.27 -24.25
CA THR A 31 -8.29 22.68 -23.16
C THR A 31 -7.33 22.08 -22.14
N VAL A 32 -7.49 22.47 -20.88
CA VAL A 32 -6.77 21.93 -19.73
C VAL A 32 -7.79 21.26 -18.83
N ARG A 33 -7.56 19.97 -18.51
CA ARG A 33 -8.40 19.21 -17.58
C ARG A 33 -7.55 18.61 -16.50
N GLY A 34 -7.85 18.95 -15.25
CA GLY A 34 -7.29 18.32 -14.06
C GLY A 34 -8.33 17.43 -13.38
N ASN A 35 -7.93 16.24 -12.96
CA ASN A 35 -8.72 15.37 -12.12
C ASN A 35 -7.94 14.95 -10.89
N PHE A 36 -8.65 14.84 -9.78
CA PHE A 36 -8.13 14.45 -8.48
C PHE A 36 -9.13 13.52 -7.82
N SER A 37 -8.65 12.42 -7.27
CA SER A 37 -9.44 11.48 -6.48
C SER A 37 -8.65 11.06 -5.26
N TRP A 38 -9.28 11.13 -4.10
CA TRP A 38 -8.76 10.60 -2.85
C TRP A 38 -9.82 9.67 -2.22
N ASN A 39 -9.36 8.49 -1.78
CA ASN A 39 -10.22 7.49 -1.17
C ASN A 39 -9.47 6.79 -0.04
N GLU A 40 -10.09 6.67 1.12
CA GLU A 40 -9.57 5.94 2.27
C GLU A 40 -10.61 4.95 2.77
N ASP A 41 -10.21 3.69 2.94
CA ASP A 41 -11.03 2.65 3.56
C ASP A 41 -10.44 2.22 4.91
N LYS A 42 -11.32 1.93 5.88
CA LYS A 42 -10.94 1.45 7.21
C LYS A 42 -11.85 0.33 7.67
N ILE A 43 -11.24 -0.71 8.21
CA ILE A 43 -11.96 -1.77 8.92
C ILE A 43 -12.36 -1.20 10.28
N ILE A 44 -13.66 -1.07 10.53
CA ILE A 44 -14.21 -0.66 11.83
C ILE A 44 -14.37 -1.88 12.71
N GLU A 45 -14.94 -2.93 12.14
CA GLU A 45 -15.17 -4.19 12.85
C GLU A 45 -14.96 -5.37 11.91
N ASN A 46 -14.40 -6.41 12.43
CA ASN A 46 -14.25 -7.70 11.76
C ASN A 46 -14.47 -8.80 12.79
N ASP A 47 -14.87 -9.98 12.31
CA ASP A 47 -15.11 -11.16 13.15
C ASP A 47 -13.81 -11.93 13.45
N ASP A 48 -12.66 -11.26 13.39
CA ASP A 48 -11.40 -11.89 13.77
C ASP A 48 -11.33 -12.06 15.29
N PRO A 49 -10.84 -13.21 15.80
CA PRO A 49 -10.59 -13.40 17.21
C PRO A 49 -9.67 -12.31 17.75
N ARG A 50 -9.70 -12.08 19.05
CA ARG A 50 -8.76 -11.13 19.67
C ARG A 50 -7.34 -11.53 19.36
N VAL A 51 -6.60 -10.60 18.78
CA VAL A 51 -5.17 -10.79 18.49
C VAL A 51 -4.37 -10.77 19.79
N GLN A 52 -3.31 -11.57 19.82
CA GLN A 52 -2.42 -11.68 20.97
C GLN A 52 -1.58 -10.41 21.15
N TYR A 53 -1.18 -9.79 20.05
CA TYR A 53 -0.32 -8.61 20.04
C TYR A 53 -0.98 -7.42 19.35
N PRO A 54 -0.77 -6.19 19.86
CA PRO A 54 -1.42 -4.99 19.30
C PRO A 54 -1.08 -4.71 17.83
N TRP A 55 0.13 -5.08 17.38
CA TRP A 55 0.56 -4.85 15.99
C TRP A 55 -0.11 -5.77 14.97
N MET A 56 -0.76 -6.84 15.42
CA MET A 56 -1.54 -7.77 14.59
C MET A 56 -3.00 -7.29 14.39
N GLU A 57 -3.42 -6.21 15.06
CA GLU A 57 -4.78 -5.71 14.99
C GLU A 57 -5.10 -5.16 13.61
N LYS A 58 -6.15 -5.68 12.99
CA LYS A 58 -6.60 -5.26 11.66
C LYS A 58 -7.61 -4.11 11.71
N ARG A 59 -8.31 -3.93 12.83
CA ARG A 59 -9.25 -2.82 13.01
C ARG A 59 -8.52 -1.49 12.95
N GLY A 60 -9.12 -0.52 12.27
CA GLY A 60 -8.48 0.77 12.01
C GLY A 60 -7.50 0.78 10.84
N THR A 61 -7.25 -0.36 10.20
CA THR A 61 -6.40 -0.45 9.00
C THR A 61 -7.21 -0.58 7.72
N ASN A 62 -6.56 -0.45 6.56
CA ASN A 62 -7.20 -0.66 5.27
C ASN A 62 -7.55 -2.13 5.05
N VAL A 63 -8.66 -2.40 4.34
CA VAL A 63 -9.15 -3.76 4.05
C VAL A 63 -8.09 -4.63 3.37
N ASN A 64 -7.34 -4.06 2.43
CA ASN A 64 -6.30 -4.75 1.67
C ASN A 64 -4.89 -4.33 2.11
N GLY A 65 -4.69 -4.02 3.39
CA GLY A 65 -3.38 -3.68 3.94
C GLY A 65 -2.36 -4.79 3.70
N ARG A 66 -1.11 -4.42 3.46
CA ARG A 66 -0.03 -5.39 3.29
C ARG A 66 0.53 -5.75 4.64
N TRP A 67 0.55 -7.06 4.91
CA TRP A 67 1.06 -7.64 6.15
C TRP A 67 2.36 -8.39 5.87
N GLY A 68 3.32 -8.25 6.75
CA GLY A 68 4.62 -8.88 6.62
C GLY A 68 5.49 -8.60 7.83
N TRP A 69 6.78 -8.86 7.71
CA TRP A 69 7.76 -8.65 8.75
C TRP A 69 8.55 -7.37 8.48
N ILE A 70 8.98 -6.68 9.54
CA ILE A 70 9.80 -5.48 9.43
C ILE A 70 11.24 -5.89 9.15
N ALA A 71 11.79 -5.45 8.02
CA ALA A 71 13.19 -5.66 7.70
C ALA A 71 14.07 -4.63 8.46
N GLU A 72 15.11 -5.10 9.15
CA GLU A 72 16.12 -4.26 9.82
C GLU A 72 17.35 -4.02 8.95
N GLY A 73 17.56 -4.86 7.93
CA GLY A 73 18.69 -4.78 7.02
C GLY A 73 19.01 -6.14 6.41
N LEU A 74 20.27 -6.35 6.07
CA LEU A 74 20.79 -7.62 5.58
C LEU A 74 21.82 -8.15 6.58
N PHE A 75 21.91 -9.48 6.72
CA PHE A 75 22.97 -10.10 7.48
C PHE A 75 24.33 -9.84 6.84
N THR A 76 25.28 -9.35 7.61
CA THR A 76 26.65 -9.01 7.16
C THR A 76 27.69 -10.06 7.51
N SER A 77 27.41 -10.90 8.51
CA SER A 77 28.32 -11.97 8.96
C SER A 77 27.55 -13.17 9.50
N GLU A 78 28.23 -14.31 9.60
CA GLU A 78 27.67 -15.53 10.21
C GLU A 78 27.49 -15.37 11.72
N GLU A 79 28.33 -14.57 12.37
CA GLU A 79 28.20 -14.26 13.80
C GLU A 79 26.91 -13.52 14.09
N GLU A 80 26.55 -12.55 13.24
CA GLU A 80 25.30 -11.82 13.34
C GLU A 80 24.07 -12.75 13.17
N ILE A 81 24.16 -13.75 12.30
CA ILE A 81 23.09 -14.75 12.14
C ILE A 81 22.94 -15.62 13.39
N MET A 82 24.03 -16.00 14.03
CA MET A 82 24.02 -16.83 15.26
C MET A 82 23.47 -16.07 16.47
N ASP A 83 23.70 -14.76 16.54
CA ASP A 83 23.26 -13.91 17.65
C ASP A 83 21.81 -13.38 17.43
N HIS A 84 21.30 -13.49 16.23
CA HIS A 84 19.96 -13.02 15.87
C HIS A 84 18.88 -14.05 16.19
N ALA A 85 17.62 -13.57 16.37
CA ALA A 85 16.42 -14.41 16.48
C ALA A 85 16.32 -15.36 15.28
N LYS A 86 15.96 -16.61 15.53
CA LYS A 86 15.83 -17.61 14.47
C LYS A 86 14.65 -17.26 13.54
N GLN A 87 14.94 -17.06 12.26
CA GLN A 87 13.94 -16.72 11.27
C GLN A 87 13.25 -17.97 10.72
N PHE A 88 11.91 -17.96 10.73
CA PHE A 88 11.07 -18.98 10.06
C PHE A 88 11.43 -20.44 10.47
N GLY A 89 11.36 -20.72 11.76
CA GLY A 89 11.75 -21.95 12.45
C GLY A 89 11.52 -23.30 11.77
N GLU A 90 11.84 -24.38 12.46
CA GLU A 90 11.84 -25.77 11.99
C GLU A 90 10.53 -26.16 11.32
N GLY A 91 10.53 -26.26 9.99
CA GLY A 91 9.37 -26.61 9.17
C GLY A 91 9.40 -26.05 7.75
N HIS A 92 10.25 -25.08 7.48
CA HIS A 92 10.54 -24.62 6.12
C HIS A 92 11.89 -25.18 5.65
N PRO A 93 11.93 -26.34 5.01
CA PRO A 93 13.17 -26.94 4.53
C PRO A 93 13.83 -26.01 3.53
N GLY A 94 15.01 -25.51 3.88
CA GLY A 94 15.84 -24.65 3.02
C GLY A 94 16.00 -23.19 3.48
N GLN A 95 15.39 -22.75 4.56
CA GLN A 95 15.58 -21.39 5.09
C GLN A 95 16.53 -21.35 6.27
N ILE A 96 17.77 -21.74 6.02
CA ILE A 96 18.89 -21.34 6.89
C ILE A 96 19.31 -19.94 6.42
N SER A 97 19.19 -18.95 7.31
CA SER A 97 19.64 -17.58 7.01
C SER A 97 21.12 -17.59 6.60
N LYS A 98 21.45 -16.81 5.60
CA LYS A 98 22.80 -16.66 5.05
C LYS A 98 23.20 -15.20 5.06
N VAL A 99 24.49 -14.95 5.00
CA VAL A 99 25.02 -13.59 4.78
C VAL A 99 24.43 -13.03 3.47
N GLY A 100 23.84 -11.85 3.54
CA GLY A 100 23.12 -11.21 2.45
C GLY A 100 21.61 -11.42 2.46
N ASP A 101 21.07 -12.31 3.30
CA ASP A 101 19.62 -12.44 3.48
C ASP A 101 19.05 -11.29 4.32
N ILE A 102 17.75 -11.06 4.20
CA ILE A 102 17.05 -10.03 4.96
C ILE A 102 16.98 -10.45 6.43
N LYS A 103 17.38 -9.52 7.29
CA LYS A 103 17.23 -9.61 8.74
C LYS A 103 15.90 -8.99 9.14
N TYR A 104 15.02 -9.77 9.76
CA TYR A 104 13.72 -9.31 10.22
C TYR A 104 13.72 -9.04 11.72
N LYS A 105 12.86 -8.13 12.13
CA LYS A 105 12.71 -7.72 13.53
C LYS A 105 11.86 -8.69 14.30
N ASP A 106 12.35 -9.14 15.43
CA ASP A 106 11.59 -9.82 16.48
C ASP A 106 10.76 -8.77 17.24
N LEU A 107 9.44 -8.76 17.06
CA LEU A 107 8.55 -7.77 17.66
C LEU A 107 8.10 -8.16 19.08
N ASN A 108 7.96 -9.45 19.34
CA ASN A 108 7.52 -9.96 20.63
C ASN A 108 8.69 -10.25 21.58
N GLY A 109 9.93 -10.36 21.07
CA GLY A 109 11.14 -10.59 21.83
C GLY A 109 11.30 -12.04 22.32
N ASP A 110 10.71 -13.02 21.64
CA ASP A 110 10.78 -14.43 22.04
C ASP A 110 11.97 -15.19 21.45
N GLY A 111 12.79 -14.52 20.63
CA GLY A 111 13.97 -15.08 19.97
C GLY A 111 13.65 -15.88 18.72
N LYS A 112 12.46 -15.73 18.15
CA LYS A 112 12.05 -16.32 16.88
C LYS A 112 11.35 -15.28 16.04
N ILE A 113 11.46 -15.43 14.72
CA ILE A 113 10.67 -14.66 13.74
C ILE A 113 9.65 -15.59 13.13
N ASP A 114 8.38 -15.37 13.44
CA ASP A 114 7.28 -16.20 12.98
C ASP A 114 6.01 -15.37 12.66
N GLU A 115 4.84 -16.01 12.65
CA GLU A 115 3.57 -15.32 12.35
C GLU A 115 3.18 -14.29 13.41
N ASP A 116 3.69 -14.42 14.63
CA ASP A 116 3.40 -13.50 15.75
C ASP A 116 4.14 -12.16 15.59
N ASP A 117 5.19 -12.11 14.75
CA ASP A 117 5.91 -10.88 14.39
C ASP A 117 5.37 -10.18 13.16
N ARG A 118 4.30 -10.73 12.56
CA ARG A 118 3.67 -10.07 11.42
C ARG A 118 2.94 -8.81 11.83
N THR A 119 3.25 -7.76 11.10
CA THR A 119 2.62 -6.46 11.29
C THR A 119 2.24 -5.84 9.96
N ARG A 120 1.55 -4.71 10.00
CA ARG A 120 1.23 -3.96 8.82
C ARG A 120 2.48 -3.25 8.27
N VAL A 121 2.97 -3.69 7.12
CA VAL A 121 4.17 -3.13 6.46
C VAL A 121 3.83 -2.15 5.33
N GLY A 122 2.55 -2.02 4.96
CA GLY A 122 2.16 -1.09 3.91
C GLY A 122 0.66 -0.87 3.80
N ARG A 123 0.31 0.13 3.00
CA ARG A 123 -1.07 0.43 2.63
C ARG A 123 -1.60 -0.61 1.64
N GLY A 124 -2.90 -0.54 1.35
CA GLY A 124 -3.56 -1.46 0.43
C GLY A 124 -2.99 -1.44 -1.00
N ASN A 125 -3.43 -2.39 -1.81
CA ASN A 125 -3.05 -2.48 -3.22
C ASN A 125 -3.69 -1.40 -4.09
N ARG A 126 -4.70 -0.70 -3.58
CA ARG A 126 -5.36 0.41 -4.29
C ARG A 126 -4.71 1.72 -3.87
N PRO A 127 -4.35 2.58 -4.84
CA PRO A 127 -3.84 3.90 -4.52
C PRO A 127 -4.94 4.71 -3.83
N GLU A 128 -4.62 5.35 -2.72
CA GLU A 128 -5.53 6.24 -2.01
C GLU A 128 -5.63 7.60 -2.69
N LEU A 129 -4.59 7.98 -3.42
CA LEU A 129 -4.52 9.24 -4.14
C LEU A 129 -4.28 8.97 -5.61
N THR A 130 -5.09 9.57 -6.47
CA THR A 130 -4.91 9.55 -7.91
C THR A 130 -5.15 10.95 -8.46
N TYR A 131 -4.25 11.42 -9.30
CA TYR A 131 -4.45 12.69 -10.00
C TYR A 131 -3.93 12.61 -11.42
N GLY A 132 -4.53 13.39 -12.29
CA GLY A 132 -4.16 13.45 -13.69
C GLY A 132 -4.30 14.86 -14.24
N LEU A 133 -3.49 15.16 -15.22
CA LEU A 133 -3.54 16.38 -16.01
C LEU A 133 -3.61 16.02 -17.48
N ASN A 134 -4.57 16.61 -18.17
CA ASN A 134 -4.74 16.49 -19.60
C ASN A 134 -4.62 17.88 -20.24
N LEU A 135 -3.82 17.97 -21.28
CA LEU A 135 -3.67 19.15 -22.11
C LEU A 135 -4.03 18.76 -23.54
N ASN A 136 -4.98 19.47 -24.12
CA ASN A 136 -5.36 19.36 -25.52
C ASN A 136 -5.16 20.73 -26.20
N CYS A 137 -4.40 20.75 -27.27
CA CYS A 137 -4.17 21.95 -28.09
C CYS A 137 -4.48 21.65 -29.56
N ALA A 138 -5.51 22.30 -30.06
CA ALA A 138 -5.87 22.27 -31.47
C ALA A 138 -5.46 23.59 -32.13
N TRP A 139 -4.65 23.50 -33.20
CA TRP A 139 -4.18 24.68 -33.95
C TRP A 139 -4.17 24.42 -35.42
N ASN A 140 -4.94 25.20 -36.18
CA ASN A 140 -4.94 25.25 -37.66
C ASN A 140 -5.00 23.88 -38.36
N GLY A 141 -5.78 22.92 -37.79
CA GLY A 141 -5.91 21.56 -38.32
C GLY A 141 -4.95 20.53 -37.70
N PHE A 142 -4.03 20.96 -36.85
CA PHE A 142 -3.24 20.08 -36.00
C PHE A 142 -3.91 19.93 -34.64
N ASP A 143 -3.93 18.71 -34.11
CA ASP A 143 -4.43 18.39 -32.77
C ASP A 143 -3.36 17.64 -31.98
N SER A 144 -3.07 18.12 -30.78
CA SER A 144 -2.08 17.53 -29.88
C SER A 144 -2.71 17.31 -28.51
N VAL A 145 -2.65 16.07 -28.04
CA VAL A 145 -3.14 15.66 -26.73
C VAL A 145 -1.97 15.12 -25.91
N SER A 146 -1.81 15.67 -24.72
CA SER A 146 -0.87 15.16 -23.71
C SER A 146 -1.62 14.92 -22.41
N TYR A 147 -1.37 13.76 -21.76
CA TYR A 147 -1.90 13.48 -20.44
C TYR A 147 -0.87 12.81 -19.55
N THR A 148 -0.93 13.14 -18.26
CA THR A 148 -0.18 12.46 -17.21
C THR A 148 -1.14 11.83 -16.21
N HIS A 149 -0.74 10.68 -15.67
CA HIS A 149 -1.52 9.95 -14.69
C HIS A 149 -0.59 9.49 -13.58
N LEU A 150 -0.84 9.95 -12.35
CA LEU A 150 -0.01 9.64 -11.18
C LEU A 150 -0.88 9.00 -10.09
N ARG A 151 -0.29 8.04 -9.36
CA ARG A 151 -0.94 7.29 -8.27
C ARG A 151 0.01 7.23 -7.08
N ALA A 152 -0.52 7.45 -5.90
CA ALA A 152 0.20 7.35 -4.65
C ALA A 152 -0.64 6.60 -3.59
#